data_34a715793181c5330ce00f8e4a5d8b68
#
_entry.id   34a715793181c5330ce00f8e4a5d8b68
#
_cell.length_a   1.000
_cell.length_b   1.000
_cell.length_c   1.000
_cell.angle_alpha   90.00
_cell.angle_beta   90.00
_cell.angle_gamma   90.00
#
_symmetry.space_group_name_H-M   'P 1'
#
loop_
_entity.id
_entity.type
_entity.pdbx_description
1 polymer ?
#
loop_
_entity_poly.entity_id
_entity_poly.type
_entity_poly.pdbx_seq_one_letter_code
_entity_poly.pdbx_strand_id
1 'polypeptide(L)'
;MRGGPSHVDTFDYKPALARDEGKQLPKFRNRELMPSPWEFEKHGQSGLQISGLFPNLAQHADDLCLLNGMYSSVPAHPQSFLQLHTGSFQFVRPSMGSWVLYGLGTENQNLPGFISLCPPDNVGGAQNYGSAFLPAFYQGTKIGAFNQNIRTALLRNLDNQTMSSKLQRKQLDFVQSLNRDLLNRKKQSTQIEGVIESYELAFRMQSAVPELMNISNESKSTLANYGIGNNRTENFGRQCLMARRFAEAGVRFIELSHGNWDQHRNLDSGLTRNCRATDKPIAALLRDLKNRGLLEETLVVWGGEFGRTPHIKQDDGRDHNSTGFSFWMAGGGVKGGMTYGATDEHGVAAVEDRMHFHDLHATILHLLGLDHEALTYKYAGRDFRLTDVHGEVAHPIIA
;
A
#
# COMPACT_ATOMS: atom_id res chain seq x y z
N MET A 1 4.34 -4.04 -1.43
CA MET A 1 5.15 -5.11 -2.08
C MET A 1 5.59 -6.09 -1.01
N ARG A 2 4.84 -7.17 -0.81
CA ARG A 2 5.08 -8.12 0.28
C ARG A 2 6.35 -8.95 0.05
N GLY A 3 7.23 -8.98 1.02
CA GLY A 3 8.47 -9.73 1.05
C GLY A 3 9.73 -8.86 1.15
N GLY A 4 9.59 -7.55 1.14
CA GLY A 4 10.71 -6.61 1.30
C GLY A 4 11.55 -6.45 0.04
N PRO A 5 11.17 -5.56 -0.88
CA PRO A 5 11.96 -5.25 -2.07
C PRO A 5 13.38 -4.80 -1.74
N SER A 6 14.35 -5.25 -2.51
CA SER A 6 15.74 -4.84 -2.34
C SER A 6 15.94 -3.40 -2.81
N HIS A 7 16.15 -2.47 -1.89
CA HIS A 7 16.36 -1.06 -2.20
C HIS A 7 17.66 -0.83 -2.99
N VAL A 8 18.74 -1.52 -2.62
CA VAL A 8 20.05 -1.39 -3.30
C VAL A 8 20.05 -1.94 -4.73
N ASP A 9 19.01 -2.67 -5.11
CA ASP A 9 18.84 -3.21 -6.47
C ASP A 9 17.74 -2.46 -7.25
N THR A 10 17.01 -1.52 -6.62
CA THR A 10 15.85 -0.85 -7.24
C THR A 10 15.94 0.67 -7.27
N PHE A 11 15.99 1.35 -6.11
CA PHE A 11 15.87 2.81 -6.01
C PHE A 11 16.95 3.50 -5.17
N ASP A 12 17.87 2.74 -4.57
CA ASP A 12 18.95 3.26 -3.73
C ASP A 12 20.31 2.84 -4.28
N TYR A 13 20.77 3.54 -5.31
CA TYR A 13 22.06 3.25 -5.97
C TYR A 13 23.25 3.42 -5.03
N LYS A 14 24.07 2.37 -4.90
CA LYS A 14 25.24 2.31 -4.02
C LYS A 14 26.52 1.94 -4.79
N PRO A 15 27.23 2.90 -5.39
CA PRO A 15 28.48 2.62 -6.11
C PRO A 15 29.57 2.02 -5.22
N ALA A 16 29.53 2.28 -3.91
CA ALA A 16 30.45 1.66 -2.96
C ALA A 16 30.33 0.13 -2.90
N LEU A 17 29.16 -0.43 -3.21
CA LEU A 17 29.01 -1.89 -3.25
C LEU A 17 29.85 -2.51 -4.39
N ALA A 18 29.96 -1.87 -5.54
CA ALA A 18 30.81 -2.34 -6.64
C ALA A 18 32.31 -2.15 -6.30
N ARG A 19 32.67 -1.01 -5.68
CA ARG A 19 34.05 -0.78 -5.22
C ARG A 19 34.51 -1.78 -4.17
N ASP A 20 33.60 -2.21 -3.30
CA ASP A 20 33.89 -3.00 -2.11
C ASP A 20 33.35 -4.45 -2.22
N GLU A 21 33.11 -4.90 -3.45
CA GLU A 21 32.65 -6.27 -3.74
C GLU A 21 33.52 -7.32 -3.04
N GLY A 22 32.89 -8.31 -2.43
CA GLY A 22 33.55 -9.39 -1.70
C GLY A 22 34.16 -8.99 -0.34
N LYS A 23 34.16 -7.70 0.03
CA LYS A 23 34.62 -7.28 1.36
C LYS A 23 33.61 -7.71 2.42
N GLN A 24 34.15 -8.13 3.57
CA GLN A 24 33.35 -8.50 4.74
C GLN A 24 33.32 -7.32 5.71
N LEU A 25 32.12 -6.83 6.03
CA LEU A 25 31.96 -5.83 7.06
C LEU A 25 31.88 -6.53 8.45
N PRO A 26 32.56 -5.99 9.50
CA PRO A 26 32.55 -6.59 10.85
C PRO A 26 31.14 -6.85 11.39
N LYS A 27 30.18 -5.99 11.04
CA LYS A 27 28.77 -6.08 11.43
C LYS A 27 28.06 -7.34 10.88
N PHE A 28 28.58 -7.99 9.82
CA PHE A 28 27.86 -9.04 9.08
C PHE A 28 28.48 -10.44 9.19
N ARG A 29 29.23 -10.73 10.24
CA ARG A 29 29.71 -12.09 10.56
C ARG A 29 30.24 -12.85 9.34
N ASN A 30 31.23 -12.32 8.64
CA ASN A 30 31.88 -12.95 7.50
C ASN A 30 30.99 -13.12 6.24
N ARG A 31 29.97 -12.27 6.05
CA ARG A 31 29.22 -12.20 4.81
C ARG A 31 29.80 -11.12 3.90
N GLU A 32 29.90 -11.45 2.63
CA GLU A 32 30.49 -10.60 1.61
C GLU A 32 29.50 -9.60 1.06
N LEU A 33 29.97 -8.38 0.84
CA LEU A 33 29.21 -7.36 0.12
C LEU A 33 28.98 -7.80 -1.32
N MET A 34 27.78 -7.57 -1.83
CA MET A 34 27.39 -7.89 -3.19
C MET A 34 26.80 -6.65 -3.87
N PRO A 35 27.42 -6.18 -4.98
CA PRO A 35 26.85 -5.10 -5.78
C PRO A 35 25.52 -5.52 -6.40
N SER A 36 24.78 -4.52 -6.87
CA SER A 36 23.60 -4.77 -7.70
C SER A 36 24.04 -5.31 -9.06
N PRO A 37 23.45 -6.42 -9.54
CA PRO A 37 23.76 -6.91 -10.89
C PRO A 37 23.06 -6.08 -11.99
N TRP A 38 22.22 -5.12 -11.63
CA TRP A 38 21.52 -4.25 -12.57
C TRP A 38 22.15 -2.86 -12.62
N GLU A 39 22.21 -2.31 -13.80
CA GLU A 39 22.66 -0.95 -14.03
C GLU A 39 21.63 0.06 -13.50
N PHE A 40 22.15 1.20 -13.01
CA PHE A 40 21.36 2.35 -12.61
C PHE A 40 21.65 3.51 -13.56
N GLU A 41 20.60 4.12 -14.05
CA GLU A 41 20.68 5.27 -14.94
C GLU A 41 19.95 6.48 -14.34
N LYS A 42 20.36 7.67 -14.78
CA LYS A 42 19.68 8.91 -14.46
C LYS A 42 18.49 9.13 -15.39
N HIS A 43 17.33 9.40 -14.82
CA HIS A 43 16.08 9.57 -15.55
C HIS A 43 15.44 10.93 -15.26
N GLY A 44 14.61 11.40 -16.22
CA GLY A 44 13.91 12.66 -16.14
C GLY A 44 14.84 13.88 -16.16
N GLN A 45 14.27 15.05 -15.95
CA GLN A 45 15.02 16.29 -15.77
C GLN A 45 15.67 16.34 -14.38
N SER A 46 15.07 15.69 -13.42
CA SER A 46 15.55 15.56 -12.05
C SER A 46 16.84 14.75 -11.93
N GLY A 47 17.10 13.83 -12.87
CA GLY A 47 18.27 12.96 -12.83
C GLY A 47 18.20 11.88 -11.75
N LEU A 48 17.01 11.48 -11.30
CA LEU A 48 16.84 10.40 -10.35
C LEU A 48 17.44 9.09 -10.87
N GLN A 49 18.22 8.41 -10.04
CA GLN A 49 18.83 7.14 -10.37
C GLN A 49 17.86 5.99 -10.09
N ILE A 50 17.48 5.29 -11.14
CA ILE A 50 16.54 4.16 -11.07
C ILE A 50 17.18 2.96 -11.77
N SER A 51 17.01 1.78 -11.16
CA SER A 51 17.50 0.53 -11.73
C SER A 51 16.85 0.20 -13.07
N GLY A 52 17.59 -0.38 -13.99
CA GLY A 52 17.11 -0.94 -15.25
C GLY A 52 15.99 -1.99 -15.11
N LEU A 53 15.68 -2.40 -13.88
CA LEU A 53 14.51 -3.23 -13.55
C LEU A 53 13.16 -2.51 -13.76
N PHE A 54 13.15 -1.16 -13.76
CA PHE A 54 11.94 -0.34 -13.85
C PHE A 54 11.93 0.63 -15.06
N PRO A 55 12.10 0.14 -16.31
CA PRO A 55 12.24 1.00 -17.48
C PRO A 55 10.97 1.80 -17.83
N ASN A 56 9.78 1.33 -17.44
CA ASN A 56 8.54 2.06 -17.67
C ASN A 56 8.30 3.11 -16.57
N LEU A 57 8.53 2.75 -15.30
CA LEU A 57 8.40 3.66 -14.17
C LEU A 57 9.42 4.81 -14.26
N ALA A 58 10.62 4.55 -14.75
CA ALA A 58 11.68 5.54 -14.95
C ALA A 58 11.26 6.71 -15.85
N GLN A 59 10.26 6.51 -16.73
CA GLN A 59 9.67 7.60 -17.54
C GLN A 59 8.89 8.62 -16.69
N HIS A 60 8.59 8.28 -15.45
CA HIS A 60 7.91 9.11 -14.45
C HIS A 60 8.86 9.63 -13.36
N ALA A 61 10.17 9.61 -13.59
CA ALA A 61 11.16 10.02 -12.58
C ALA A 61 10.86 11.40 -11.99
N ASP A 62 10.43 12.35 -12.82
CA ASP A 62 10.11 13.71 -12.38
C ASP A 62 8.81 13.81 -11.55
N ASP A 63 7.99 12.76 -11.53
CA ASP A 63 6.79 12.65 -10.69
C ASP A 63 7.08 11.94 -9.34
N LEU A 64 8.26 11.27 -9.19
CA LEU A 64 8.59 10.46 -8.03
C LEU A 64 9.34 11.24 -6.94
N CYS A 65 8.96 11.03 -5.70
CA CYS A 65 9.75 11.34 -4.51
C CYS A 65 10.30 10.03 -3.94
N LEU A 66 11.60 9.78 -4.05
CA LEU A 66 12.26 8.61 -3.47
C LEU A 66 12.51 8.86 -1.98
N LEU A 67 12.07 7.94 -1.12
CA LEU A 67 12.29 7.97 0.32
C LEU A 67 13.35 6.93 0.68
N ASN A 68 14.62 7.30 0.64
CA ASN A 68 15.74 6.39 0.85
C ASN A 68 16.22 6.30 2.31
N GLY A 69 15.63 7.12 3.18
CA GLY A 69 15.89 7.12 4.63
C GLY A 69 14.91 6.24 5.44
N MET A 70 14.17 5.33 4.82
CA MET A 70 13.17 4.50 5.53
C MET A 70 13.80 3.49 6.47
N TYR A 71 13.16 3.27 7.63
CA TYR A 71 13.50 2.18 8.55
C TYR A 71 12.26 1.70 9.34
N SER A 72 12.34 0.50 9.90
CA SER A 72 11.29 -0.09 10.72
C SER A 72 11.85 -0.76 11.98
N SER A 73 10.96 -1.09 12.92
CA SER A 73 11.37 -1.58 14.24
C SER A 73 11.86 -3.02 14.24
N VAL A 74 11.42 -3.86 13.29
CA VAL A 74 11.66 -5.30 13.29
C VAL A 74 11.91 -5.86 11.89
N PRO A 75 12.86 -6.80 11.73
CA PRO A 75 13.17 -7.46 10.46
C PRO A 75 12.37 -8.77 10.26
N ALA A 76 11.13 -8.84 10.72
CA ALA A 76 10.30 -10.03 10.62
C ALA A 76 8.98 -9.70 9.90
N HIS A 77 8.66 -10.45 8.84
CA HIS A 77 7.53 -10.15 7.95
C HIS A 77 6.21 -9.90 8.66
N PRO A 78 5.69 -10.79 9.55
CA PRO A 78 4.37 -10.55 10.14
C PRO A 78 4.31 -9.27 10.95
N GLN A 79 5.32 -9.02 11.78
CA GLN A 79 5.38 -7.86 12.65
C GLN A 79 5.60 -6.56 11.87
N SER A 80 6.56 -6.53 10.94
CA SER A 80 6.85 -5.32 10.18
C SER A 80 5.71 -4.97 9.21
N PHE A 81 5.04 -6.00 8.67
CA PHE A 81 3.86 -5.81 7.84
C PHE A 81 2.70 -5.20 8.64
N LEU A 82 2.47 -5.69 9.87
CA LEU A 82 1.48 -5.07 10.78
C LEU A 82 1.86 -3.64 11.13
N GLN A 83 3.15 -3.37 11.40
CA GLN A 83 3.62 -2.02 11.71
C GLN A 83 3.36 -1.05 10.55
N LEU A 84 3.65 -1.47 9.32
CA LEU A 84 3.35 -0.70 8.11
C LEU A 84 1.86 -0.36 7.99
N HIS A 85 0.97 -1.32 8.28
CA HIS A 85 -0.46 -1.12 8.08
C HIS A 85 -1.18 -0.46 9.26
N THR A 86 -0.69 -0.64 10.49
CA THR A 86 -1.44 -0.27 11.71
C THR A 86 -0.65 0.60 12.70
N GLY A 87 0.60 0.91 12.41
CA GLY A 87 1.51 1.59 13.33
C GLY A 87 1.96 0.72 14.52
N SER A 88 1.50 -0.53 14.62
CA SER A 88 1.85 -1.41 15.75
C SER A 88 2.14 -2.83 15.29
N PHE A 89 3.23 -3.41 15.78
CA PHE A 89 3.57 -4.81 15.52
C PHE A 89 3.23 -5.76 16.70
N GLN A 90 2.76 -5.22 17.81
CA GLN A 90 2.48 -5.98 19.04
C GLN A 90 0.99 -6.06 19.37
N PHE A 91 0.23 -5.03 19.03
CA PHE A 91 -1.16 -4.90 19.43
C PHE A 91 -2.09 -4.82 18.23
N VAL A 92 -3.31 -5.33 18.39
CA VAL A 92 -4.37 -5.13 17.41
C VAL A 92 -4.76 -3.66 17.41
N ARG A 93 -4.59 -3.00 16.26
CA ARG A 93 -4.87 -1.58 16.04
C ARG A 93 -5.64 -1.39 14.74
N PRO A 94 -6.39 -0.31 14.59
CA PRO A 94 -6.99 0.02 13.30
C PRO A 94 -5.93 0.24 12.24
N SER A 95 -6.20 -0.22 11.04
CA SER A 95 -5.33 0.01 9.89
C SER A 95 -5.31 1.48 9.45
N MET A 96 -4.26 1.89 8.73
CA MET A 96 -4.13 3.25 8.19
C MET A 96 -5.35 3.64 7.37
N GLY A 97 -5.86 2.77 6.48
CA GLY A 97 -7.08 3.05 5.71
C GLY A 97 -8.31 3.25 6.60
N SER A 98 -8.42 2.53 7.72
CA SER A 98 -9.49 2.73 8.69
C SER A 98 -9.38 4.08 9.40
N TRP A 99 -8.18 4.54 9.75
CA TRP A 99 -7.93 5.86 10.32
C TRP A 99 -8.23 6.98 9.32
N VAL A 100 -7.84 6.81 8.05
CA VAL A 100 -8.16 7.77 6.98
C VAL A 100 -9.67 7.92 6.82
N LEU A 101 -10.41 6.80 6.80
CA LEU A 101 -11.87 6.87 6.75
C LEU A 101 -12.50 7.46 8.00
N TYR A 102 -11.96 7.20 9.17
CA TYR A 102 -12.44 7.78 10.41
C TYR A 102 -12.27 9.31 10.40
N GLY A 103 -11.14 9.81 9.87
CA GLY A 103 -10.88 11.25 9.80
C GLY A 103 -11.64 12.00 8.70
N LEU A 104 -11.75 11.39 7.51
CA LEU A 104 -12.29 12.07 6.31
C LEU A 104 -13.66 11.59 5.87
N GLY A 105 -14.10 10.42 6.35
CA GLY A 105 -15.29 9.78 5.80
C GLY A 105 -15.10 9.31 4.35
N THR A 106 -16.22 9.17 3.65
CA THR A 106 -16.25 8.80 2.23
C THR A 106 -17.17 9.73 1.46
N GLU A 107 -16.78 10.09 0.24
CA GLU A 107 -17.60 10.89 -0.68
C GLU A 107 -18.62 10.03 -1.43
N ASN A 108 -18.30 8.75 -1.62
CA ASN A 108 -19.18 7.81 -2.30
C ASN A 108 -19.93 6.94 -1.29
N GLN A 109 -21.26 7.09 -1.26
CA GLN A 109 -22.12 6.32 -0.35
C GLN A 109 -22.44 4.89 -0.83
N ASN A 110 -22.12 4.54 -2.09
CA ASN A 110 -22.44 3.26 -2.70
C ASN A 110 -21.24 2.31 -2.77
N LEU A 111 -20.05 2.82 -2.42
CA LEU A 111 -18.80 2.07 -2.45
C LEU A 111 -18.15 2.06 -1.06
N PRO A 112 -17.37 1.02 -0.73
CA PRO A 112 -16.51 1.07 0.44
C PRO A 112 -15.54 2.24 0.30
N GLY A 113 -15.34 3.00 1.36
CA GLY A 113 -14.32 4.05 1.35
C GLY A 113 -12.89 3.51 1.40
N PHE A 114 -12.71 2.24 1.82
CA PHE A 114 -11.43 1.53 1.82
C PHE A 114 -11.56 0.17 1.14
N ILE A 115 -10.74 -0.07 0.11
CA ILE A 115 -10.66 -1.34 -0.66
C ILE A 115 -9.25 -1.89 -0.59
N SER A 116 -9.10 -3.18 -0.23
CA SER A 116 -7.84 -3.91 -0.28
C SER A 116 -7.91 -5.01 -1.34
N LEU A 117 -7.10 -4.88 -2.40
CA LEU A 117 -7.04 -5.80 -3.53
C LEU A 117 -6.00 -6.89 -3.28
N CYS A 118 -6.43 -8.13 -3.28
CA CYS A 118 -5.60 -9.31 -3.07
C CYS A 118 -4.72 -9.27 -1.81
N PRO A 119 -5.21 -8.82 -0.64
CA PRO A 119 -4.39 -8.75 0.57
C PRO A 119 -3.87 -10.12 0.99
N PRO A 120 -2.68 -10.19 1.63
CA PRO A 120 -2.15 -11.44 2.15
C PRO A 120 -2.94 -11.94 3.35
N ASP A 121 -3.27 -13.23 3.35
CA ASP A 121 -4.01 -13.86 4.46
C ASP A 121 -3.07 -14.38 5.56
N ASN A 122 -1.80 -14.68 5.22
CA ASN A 122 -0.83 -15.33 6.12
C ASN A 122 0.18 -14.36 6.77
N VAL A 123 0.10 -13.06 6.48
CA VAL A 123 0.97 -12.02 7.04
C VAL A 123 0.08 -10.87 7.49
N GLY A 124 -0.12 -10.72 8.81
CA GLY A 124 -1.05 -9.75 9.39
C GLY A 124 -2.53 -10.10 9.19
N GLY A 125 -2.88 -10.80 8.11
CA GLY A 125 -4.26 -11.23 7.82
C GLY A 125 -5.24 -10.07 7.76
N ALA A 126 -6.41 -10.25 8.36
CA ALA A 126 -7.47 -9.24 8.39
C ALA A 126 -7.10 -7.96 9.15
N GLN A 127 -6.05 -7.98 9.99
CA GLN A 127 -5.60 -6.79 10.70
C GLN A 127 -5.04 -5.71 9.76
N ASN A 128 -4.51 -6.10 8.59
CA ASN A 128 -3.95 -5.16 7.61
C ASN A 128 -5.00 -4.17 7.07
N TYR A 129 -6.27 -4.57 7.05
CA TYR A 129 -7.39 -3.75 6.59
C TYR A 129 -8.53 -3.66 7.62
N GLY A 130 -8.28 -4.11 8.84
CA GLY A 130 -9.27 -4.14 9.93
C GLY A 130 -9.44 -2.79 10.60
N SER A 131 -10.66 -2.56 11.13
CA SER A 131 -10.99 -1.38 11.94
C SER A 131 -10.67 -1.53 13.42
N ALA A 132 -10.35 -2.75 13.90
CA ALA A 132 -10.08 -3.06 15.29
C ALA A 132 -11.12 -2.46 16.25
N PHE A 133 -10.75 -1.47 17.09
CA PHE A 133 -11.67 -0.81 18.02
C PHE A 133 -12.46 0.35 17.40
N LEU A 134 -12.13 0.79 16.18
CA LEU A 134 -12.97 1.73 15.44
C LEU A 134 -14.27 1.02 14.98
N PRO A 135 -15.37 1.74 14.76
CA PRO A 135 -16.59 1.17 14.20
C PRO A 135 -16.34 0.37 12.92
N ALA A 136 -17.07 -0.73 12.74
CA ALA A 136 -16.91 -1.67 11.63
C ALA A 136 -17.10 -1.03 10.24
N PHE A 137 -17.80 0.09 10.17
CA PHE A 137 -17.97 0.88 8.94
C PHE A 137 -16.66 1.33 8.31
N TYR A 138 -15.62 1.55 9.12
CA TYR A 138 -14.30 2.01 8.66
C TYR A 138 -13.39 0.85 8.21
N GLN A 139 -13.85 -0.40 8.32
CA GLN A 139 -13.07 -1.56 7.89
C GLN A 139 -12.90 -1.61 6.39
N GLY A 140 -11.71 -1.99 5.93
CA GLY A 140 -11.44 -2.21 4.52
C GLY A 140 -12.19 -3.42 3.95
N THR A 141 -12.68 -3.25 2.74
CA THR A 141 -13.33 -4.33 1.99
C THR A 141 -12.30 -5.09 1.17
N LYS A 142 -12.15 -6.38 1.47
CA LYS A 142 -11.26 -7.28 0.73
C LYS A 142 -11.87 -7.70 -0.59
N ILE A 143 -11.14 -7.53 -1.69
CA ILE A 143 -11.48 -8.05 -3.02
C ILE A 143 -10.38 -9.02 -3.47
N GLY A 144 -10.74 -10.26 -3.72
CA GLY A 144 -9.79 -11.31 -4.06
C GLY A 144 -8.97 -11.80 -2.87
N ALA A 145 -7.97 -12.63 -3.15
CA ALA A 145 -7.04 -13.14 -2.15
C ALA A 145 -5.62 -13.16 -2.72
N PHE A 146 -4.65 -13.16 -1.83
CA PHE A 146 -3.24 -13.24 -2.19
C PHE A 146 -2.96 -14.45 -3.09
N ASN A 147 -2.16 -14.23 -4.15
CA ASN A 147 -1.85 -15.23 -5.18
C ASN A 147 -3.06 -15.73 -6.02
N GLN A 148 -4.24 -15.16 -5.86
CA GLN A 148 -5.35 -15.39 -6.77
C GLN A 148 -5.28 -14.44 -7.98
N ASN A 149 -5.80 -14.92 -9.11
CA ASN A 149 -6.00 -14.04 -10.25
C ASN A 149 -7.20 -13.12 -9.93
N ILE A 150 -6.96 -11.81 -9.93
CA ILE A 150 -8.01 -10.80 -9.64
C ILE A 150 -9.20 -10.90 -10.62
N ARG A 151 -8.99 -11.45 -11.83
CA ARG A 151 -10.07 -11.71 -12.79
C ARG A 151 -11.15 -12.65 -12.26
N THR A 152 -10.75 -13.58 -11.39
CA THR A 152 -11.66 -14.53 -10.76
C THR A 152 -12.05 -14.13 -9.34
N ALA A 153 -11.64 -12.94 -8.91
CA ALA A 153 -11.97 -12.43 -7.60
C ALA A 153 -13.47 -12.14 -7.54
N LEU A 154 -14.15 -12.90 -6.71
CA LEU A 154 -15.53 -12.64 -6.34
C LEU A 154 -15.52 -11.90 -5.00
N LEU A 155 -16.25 -10.81 -4.91
CA LEU A 155 -16.69 -10.33 -3.61
C LEU A 155 -17.62 -11.38 -3.03
N ARG A 156 -17.20 -12.01 -1.94
CA ARG A 156 -18.05 -12.99 -1.27
C ARG A 156 -19.31 -12.31 -0.77
N ASN A 157 -20.46 -12.95 -0.96
CA ASN A 157 -21.76 -12.49 -0.49
C ASN A 157 -22.29 -11.19 -1.12
N LEU A 158 -21.81 -10.78 -2.31
CA LEU A 158 -22.42 -9.68 -3.06
C LEU A 158 -23.80 -10.05 -3.62
N ASP A 159 -23.96 -11.28 -4.06
CA ASP A 159 -25.21 -11.75 -4.64
C ASP A 159 -25.86 -12.81 -3.74
N ASN A 160 -27.12 -12.60 -3.43
CA ASN A 160 -27.91 -13.56 -2.66
C ASN A 160 -28.63 -14.49 -3.64
N GLN A 161 -28.12 -15.71 -3.81
CA GLN A 161 -28.65 -16.73 -4.72
C GLN A 161 -30.05 -17.23 -4.36
N THR A 162 -30.52 -16.97 -3.13
CA THR A 162 -31.79 -17.52 -2.59
C THR A 162 -32.89 -16.48 -2.48
N MET A 163 -32.59 -15.19 -2.57
CA MET A 163 -33.56 -14.12 -2.40
C MET A 163 -33.45 -13.05 -3.50
N SER A 164 -34.62 -12.57 -3.96
CA SER A 164 -34.63 -11.40 -4.83
C SER A 164 -34.16 -10.13 -4.07
N SER A 165 -33.58 -9.18 -4.77
CA SER A 165 -33.13 -7.89 -4.18
C SER A 165 -34.25 -7.17 -3.41
N LYS A 166 -35.50 -7.27 -3.90
CA LYS A 166 -36.69 -6.73 -3.21
C LYS A 166 -36.96 -7.40 -1.86
N LEU A 167 -36.79 -8.71 -1.79
CA LEU A 167 -36.99 -9.47 -0.53
C LEU A 167 -35.82 -9.20 0.42
N GLN A 168 -34.62 -9.16 -0.09
CA GLN A 168 -33.42 -8.82 0.68
C GLN A 168 -33.53 -7.40 1.27
N ARG A 169 -34.02 -6.40 0.50
CA ARG A 169 -34.27 -5.05 1.03
C ARG A 169 -35.25 -5.07 2.18
N LYS A 170 -36.38 -5.80 2.06
CA LYS A 170 -37.36 -5.92 3.15
C LYS A 170 -36.78 -6.58 4.40
N GLN A 171 -35.95 -7.61 4.22
CA GLN A 171 -35.25 -8.26 5.34
C GLN A 171 -34.31 -7.27 6.03
N LEU A 172 -33.54 -6.53 5.23
CA LEU A 172 -32.64 -5.52 5.76
C LEU A 172 -33.41 -4.41 6.50
N ASP A 173 -34.51 -3.90 5.95
CA ASP A 173 -35.36 -2.89 6.61
C ASP A 173 -35.87 -3.38 7.97
N PHE A 174 -36.24 -4.66 8.07
CA PHE A 174 -36.66 -5.27 9.34
C PHE A 174 -35.49 -5.32 10.34
N VAL A 175 -34.30 -5.81 9.94
CA VAL A 175 -33.10 -5.85 10.79
C VAL A 175 -32.72 -4.44 11.24
N GLN A 176 -32.77 -3.48 10.34
CA GLN A 176 -32.47 -2.07 10.65
C GLN A 176 -33.47 -1.45 11.61
N SER A 177 -34.75 -1.85 11.56
CA SER A 177 -35.72 -1.39 12.56
C SER A 177 -35.36 -1.87 13.98
N LEU A 178 -34.94 -3.13 14.12
CA LEU A 178 -34.47 -3.68 15.40
C LEU A 178 -33.18 -2.99 15.90
N ASN A 179 -32.23 -2.72 14.99
CA ASN A 179 -31.00 -2.01 15.33
C ASN A 179 -31.28 -0.56 15.80
N ARG A 180 -32.21 0.15 15.15
CA ARG A 180 -32.63 1.50 15.55
C ARG A 180 -33.35 1.49 16.92
N ASP A 181 -34.20 0.50 17.19
CA ASP A 181 -34.82 0.33 18.50
C ASP A 181 -33.77 0.10 19.60
N LEU A 182 -32.75 -0.72 19.31
CA LEU A 182 -31.65 -0.95 20.24
C LEU A 182 -30.84 0.33 20.47
N LEU A 183 -30.54 1.09 19.41
CA LEU A 183 -29.85 2.38 19.48
C LEU A 183 -30.62 3.38 20.35
N ASN A 184 -31.94 3.50 20.15
CA ASN A 184 -32.81 4.38 20.91
C ASN A 184 -32.82 4.02 22.41
N ARG A 185 -32.82 2.72 22.74
CA ARG A 185 -32.75 2.25 24.16
C ARG A 185 -31.39 2.57 24.80
N LYS A 186 -30.28 2.48 24.04
CA LYS A 186 -28.93 2.73 24.54
C LYS A 186 -28.51 4.20 24.55
N LYS A 187 -29.34 5.10 24.04
CA LYS A 187 -29.16 6.57 24.01
C LYS A 187 -27.92 7.11 23.29
N GLN A 188 -27.17 6.36 22.62
CA GLN A 188 -26.05 6.62 21.68
C GLN A 188 -25.07 5.44 21.73
N SER A 189 -24.76 4.88 20.58
CA SER A 189 -23.72 3.83 20.46
C SER A 189 -23.14 3.89 19.05
N THR A 190 -21.95 4.44 18.92
CA THR A 190 -21.20 4.49 17.65
C THR A 190 -20.99 3.10 17.04
N GLN A 191 -20.96 2.06 17.87
CA GLN A 191 -20.86 0.67 17.40
C GLN A 191 -22.14 0.23 16.70
N ILE A 192 -23.35 0.54 17.25
CA ILE A 192 -24.63 0.16 16.65
C ILE A 192 -24.86 1.00 15.38
N GLU A 193 -24.53 2.28 15.40
CA GLU A 193 -24.57 3.17 14.22
C GLU A 193 -23.69 2.60 13.10
N GLY A 194 -22.44 2.22 13.42
CA GLY A 194 -21.52 1.59 12.45
C GLY A 194 -22.05 0.26 11.87
N VAL A 195 -22.78 -0.55 12.65
CA VAL A 195 -23.45 -1.77 12.16
C VAL A 195 -24.58 -1.41 11.18
N ILE A 196 -25.40 -0.42 11.52
CA ILE A 196 -26.48 0.06 10.64
C ILE A 196 -25.92 0.52 9.30
N GLU A 197 -24.89 1.37 9.33
CA GLU A 197 -24.25 1.88 8.14
C GLU A 197 -23.55 0.78 7.31
N SER A 198 -22.88 -0.17 7.96
CA SER A 198 -22.23 -1.29 7.30
C SER A 198 -23.22 -2.18 6.52
N TYR A 199 -24.40 -2.42 7.07
CA TYR A 199 -25.43 -3.21 6.39
C TYR A 199 -26.03 -2.47 5.20
N GLU A 200 -26.26 -1.17 5.32
CA GLU A 200 -26.73 -0.34 4.20
C GLU A 200 -25.70 -0.28 3.08
N LEU A 201 -24.42 -0.07 3.43
CA LEU A 201 -23.32 -0.07 2.47
C LEU A 201 -23.22 -1.42 1.77
N ALA A 202 -23.23 -2.52 2.50
CA ALA A 202 -23.15 -3.88 1.95
C ALA A 202 -24.26 -4.15 0.92
N PHE A 203 -25.48 -3.65 1.17
CA PHE A 203 -26.58 -3.76 0.22
C PHE A 203 -26.34 -2.93 -1.06
N ARG A 204 -25.91 -1.67 -0.91
CA ARG A 204 -25.64 -0.77 -2.07
C ARG A 204 -24.48 -1.24 -2.92
N MET A 205 -23.44 -1.83 -2.31
CA MET A 205 -22.28 -2.38 -3.00
C MET A 205 -22.61 -3.50 -3.99
N GLN A 206 -23.72 -4.21 -3.82
CA GLN A 206 -24.06 -5.37 -4.64
C GLN A 206 -24.15 -5.04 -6.14
N SER A 207 -24.50 -3.81 -6.49
CA SER A 207 -24.55 -3.35 -7.89
C SER A 207 -23.31 -2.52 -8.29
N ALA A 208 -22.87 -1.61 -7.42
CA ALA A 208 -21.84 -0.64 -7.77
C ALA A 208 -20.44 -1.25 -7.95
N VAL A 209 -20.06 -2.19 -7.08
CA VAL A 209 -18.70 -2.77 -7.15
C VAL A 209 -18.50 -3.68 -8.38
N PRO A 210 -19.43 -4.60 -8.74
CA PRO A 210 -19.31 -5.39 -9.96
C PRO A 210 -19.20 -4.55 -11.23
N GLU A 211 -19.91 -3.42 -11.31
CA GLU A 211 -19.83 -2.51 -12.44
C GLU A 211 -18.44 -1.89 -12.58
N LEU A 212 -17.84 -1.44 -11.48
CA LEU A 212 -16.47 -0.89 -11.47
C LEU A 212 -15.40 -1.95 -11.73
N MET A 213 -15.61 -3.18 -11.29
CA MET A 213 -14.70 -4.30 -11.57
C MET A 213 -14.77 -4.78 -13.01
N ASN A 214 -15.86 -4.48 -13.72
CA ASN A 214 -15.99 -4.84 -15.13
C ASN A 214 -15.19 -3.88 -16.02
N ILE A 215 -14.04 -4.35 -16.51
CA ILE A 215 -13.14 -3.59 -17.39
C ILE A 215 -13.40 -3.84 -18.89
N SER A 216 -14.51 -4.51 -19.27
CA SER A 216 -14.81 -4.83 -20.69
C SER A 216 -15.05 -3.58 -21.53
N ASN A 217 -15.43 -2.48 -20.89
CA ASN A 217 -15.68 -1.20 -21.57
C ASN A 217 -14.41 -0.34 -21.72
N GLU A 218 -13.27 -0.77 -21.19
CA GLU A 218 -12.00 -0.07 -21.36
C GLU A 218 -11.48 -0.23 -22.80
N SER A 219 -10.84 0.81 -23.31
CA SER A 219 -10.27 0.77 -24.66
C SER A 219 -9.15 -0.27 -24.75
N LYS A 220 -8.95 -0.81 -25.96
CA LYS A 220 -7.83 -1.74 -26.22
C LYS A 220 -6.48 -1.10 -25.88
N SER A 221 -6.32 0.21 -26.12
CA SER A 221 -5.11 0.95 -25.77
C SER A 221 -4.92 1.04 -24.25
N THR A 222 -5.98 1.33 -23.48
CA THR A 222 -5.93 1.32 -22.01
C THR A 222 -5.51 -0.05 -21.51
N LEU A 223 -6.17 -1.11 -21.94
CA LEU A 223 -5.82 -2.48 -21.51
C LEU A 223 -4.36 -2.83 -21.83
N ALA A 224 -3.88 -2.48 -23.04
CA ALA A 224 -2.49 -2.73 -23.44
C ALA A 224 -1.48 -1.90 -22.62
N ASN A 225 -1.82 -0.66 -22.26
CA ASN A 225 -0.97 0.19 -21.41
C ASN A 225 -0.77 -0.42 -20.02
N TYR A 226 -1.82 -0.92 -19.39
CA TYR A 226 -1.73 -1.66 -18.12
C TYR A 226 -1.14 -3.06 -18.24
N GLY A 227 -0.76 -3.48 -19.47
CA GLY A 227 -0.20 -4.81 -19.72
C GLY A 227 -1.21 -5.95 -19.58
N ILE A 228 -2.50 -5.64 -19.69
CA ILE A 228 -3.59 -6.64 -19.69
C ILE A 228 -3.58 -7.36 -21.04
N GLY A 229 -3.62 -8.69 -21.00
CA GLY A 229 -3.39 -9.57 -22.16
C GLY A 229 -1.97 -10.17 -22.21
N ASN A 230 -1.07 -9.77 -21.31
CA ASN A 230 0.25 -10.36 -21.15
C ASN A 230 0.28 -11.16 -19.83
N ASN A 231 0.58 -12.44 -19.86
CA ASN A 231 0.54 -13.33 -18.70
C ASN A 231 1.38 -12.86 -17.50
N ARG A 232 2.45 -12.09 -17.72
CA ARG A 232 3.33 -11.61 -16.65
C ARG A 232 2.73 -10.42 -15.90
N THR A 233 2.07 -9.51 -16.62
CA THR A 233 1.53 -8.24 -16.09
C THR A 233 0.03 -8.28 -15.86
N GLU A 234 -0.69 -9.24 -16.46
CA GLU A 234 -2.16 -9.35 -16.47
C GLU A 234 -2.78 -9.13 -15.09
N ASN A 235 -2.32 -9.87 -14.09
CA ASN A 235 -2.95 -9.86 -12.77
C ASN A 235 -2.75 -8.51 -12.06
N PHE A 236 -1.52 -8.01 -12.03
CA PHE A 236 -1.22 -6.74 -11.36
C PHE A 236 -1.71 -5.53 -12.19
N GLY A 237 -1.68 -5.64 -13.52
CA GLY A 237 -2.26 -4.65 -14.41
C GLY A 237 -3.76 -4.44 -14.20
N ARG A 238 -4.51 -5.53 -13.98
CA ARG A 238 -5.92 -5.43 -13.60
C ARG A 238 -6.12 -4.77 -12.24
N GLN A 239 -5.30 -5.09 -11.25
CA GLN A 239 -5.36 -4.44 -9.95
C GLN A 239 -5.11 -2.92 -10.07
N CYS A 240 -4.07 -2.50 -10.81
CA CYS A 240 -3.76 -1.10 -11.05
C CYS A 240 -4.91 -0.38 -11.80
N LEU A 241 -5.48 -1.01 -12.83
CA LEU A 241 -6.62 -0.45 -13.56
C LEU A 241 -7.86 -0.32 -12.67
N MET A 242 -8.15 -1.33 -11.85
CA MET A 242 -9.24 -1.26 -10.87
C MET A 242 -9.00 -0.15 -9.84
N ALA A 243 -7.76 0.01 -9.35
CA ALA A 243 -7.42 1.08 -8.41
C ALA A 243 -7.70 2.47 -9.01
N ARG A 244 -7.31 2.72 -10.28
CA ARG A 244 -7.66 3.95 -10.98
C ARG A 244 -9.18 4.16 -11.04
N ARG A 245 -9.95 3.12 -11.39
CA ARG A 245 -11.41 3.21 -11.49
C ARG A 245 -12.07 3.46 -10.13
N PHE A 246 -11.59 2.83 -9.08
CA PHE A 246 -12.07 3.07 -7.72
C PHE A 246 -11.71 4.48 -7.23
N ALA A 247 -10.51 4.98 -7.51
CA ALA A 247 -10.13 6.35 -7.19
C ALA A 247 -11.02 7.37 -7.92
N GLU A 248 -11.23 7.18 -9.23
CA GLU A 248 -12.13 7.99 -10.07
C GLU A 248 -13.58 7.98 -9.57
N ALA A 249 -14.01 6.89 -8.93
CA ALA A 249 -15.33 6.75 -8.32
C ALA A 249 -15.40 7.26 -6.87
N GLY A 250 -14.36 7.88 -6.34
CA GLY A 250 -14.32 8.49 -5.01
C GLY A 250 -14.03 7.51 -3.86
N VAL A 251 -13.41 6.35 -4.13
CA VAL A 251 -12.90 5.48 -3.06
C VAL A 251 -11.67 6.12 -2.42
N ARG A 252 -11.73 6.35 -1.13
CA ARG A 252 -10.76 7.16 -0.38
C ARG A 252 -9.39 6.49 -0.20
N PHE A 253 -9.38 5.20 0.08
CA PHE A 253 -8.17 4.43 0.33
C PHE A 253 -8.18 3.10 -0.43
N ILE A 254 -7.15 2.86 -1.23
CA ILE A 254 -7.05 1.67 -2.08
C ILE A 254 -5.67 1.05 -1.88
N GLU A 255 -5.66 -0.21 -1.47
CA GLU A 255 -4.43 -0.97 -1.28
C GLU A 255 -4.32 -2.09 -2.32
N LEU A 256 -3.14 -2.23 -2.92
CA LEU A 256 -2.80 -3.29 -3.85
C LEU A 256 -1.67 -4.14 -3.29
N SER A 257 -1.81 -5.46 -3.36
CA SER A 257 -0.77 -6.36 -2.89
C SER A 257 -0.13 -7.16 -4.02
N HIS A 258 1.21 -7.13 -4.08
CA HIS A 258 2.02 -8.00 -4.92
C HIS A 258 3.06 -8.71 -4.06
N GLY A 259 3.20 -10.03 -4.23
CA GLY A 259 4.04 -10.85 -3.36
C GLY A 259 5.36 -11.29 -3.98
N ASN A 260 6.02 -12.20 -3.26
CA ASN A 260 7.23 -12.89 -3.68
C ASN A 260 8.50 -11.99 -3.77
N TRP A 261 8.57 -10.93 -2.95
CA TRP A 261 9.76 -10.07 -2.87
C TRP A 261 10.79 -10.55 -1.82
N ASP A 262 10.61 -11.75 -1.28
CA ASP A 262 11.46 -12.37 -0.26
C ASP A 262 12.58 -13.22 -0.88
N GLN A 263 13.55 -12.56 -1.53
CA GLN A 263 14.63 -13.23 -2.25
C GLN A 263 15.85 -13.50 -1.34
N HIS A 264 15.77 -14.50 -0.48
CA HIS A 264 16.92 -15.03 0.27
C HIS A 264 17.90 -15.81 -0.59
N ARG A 265 17.50 -16.17 -1.80
CA ARG A 265 18.24 -16.82 -2.89
C ARG A 265 17.55 -16.52 -4.22
N ASN A 266 18.25 -16.78 -5.32
CA ASN A 266 17.72 -16.54 -6.67
C ASN A 266 17.22 -15.09 -6.84
N LEU A 267 17.99 -14.11 -6.34
CA LEU A 267 17.63 -12.69 -6.38
C LEU A 267 17.42 -12.23 -7.81
N ASP A 268 18.38 -12.54 -8.71
CA ASP A 268 18.31 -12.10 -10.11
C ASP A 268 16.99 -12.54 -10.76
N SER A 269 16.71 -13.84 -10.77
CA SER A 269 15.50 -14.35 -11.42
C SER A 269 14.21 -13.92 -10.70
N GLY A 270 14.23 -13.88 -9.38
CA GLY A 270 13.09 -13.53 -8.53
C GLY A 270 12.73 -12.06 -8.63
N LEU A 271 13.71 -11.18 -8.47
CA LEU A 271 13.49 -9.72 -8.53
C LEU A 271 13.15 -9.26 -9.95
N THR A 272 13.86 -9.77 -10.97
CA THR A 272 13.54 -9.51 -12.38
C THR A 272 12.09 -9.91 -12.72
N ARG A 273 11.64 -11.08 -12.26
CA ARG A 273 10.25 -11.53 -12.48
C ARG A 273 9.24 -10.57 -11.86
N ASN A 274 9.49 -10.14 -10.61
CA ASN A 274 8.57 -9.26 -9.88
C ASN A 274 8.54 -7.85 -10.48
N CYS A 275 9.70 -7.29 -10.81
CA CYS A 275 9.77 -5.98 -11.47
C CYS A 275 9.07 -6.00 -12.82
N ARG A 276 9.32 -7.02 -13.66
CA ARG A 276 8.63 -7.18 -14.96
C ARG A 276 7.12 -7.34 -14.84
N ALA A 277 6.61 -7.86 -13.70
CA ALA A 277 5.18 -7.98 -13.45
C ALA A 277 4.53 -6.66 -13.03
N THR A 278 5.28 -5.77 -12.40
CA THR A 278 4.74 -4.57 -11.72
C THR A 278 5.11 -3.24 -12.40
N ASP A 279 6.25 -3.14 -13.04
CA ASP A 279 6.78 -1.91 -13.64
C ASP A 279 5.80 -1.23 -14.62
N LYS A 280 5.43 -1.93 -15.68
CA LYS A 280 4.49 -1.41 -16.70
C LYS A 280 3.11 -1.06 -16.12
N PRO A 281 2.47 -1.89 -15.28
CA PRO A 281 1.23 -1.57 -14.61
C PRO A 281 1.29 -0.30 -13.73
N ILE A 282 2.35 -0.13 -12.96
CA ILE A 282 2.53 1.05 -12.10
C ILE A 282 2.71 2.31 -12.94
N ALA A 283 3.59 2.25 -13.95
CA ALA A 283 3.78 3.37 -14.88
C ALA A 283 2.49 3.76 -15.61
N ALA A 284 1.67 2.77 -15.99
CA ALA A 284 0.36 3.02 -16.58
C ALA A 284 -0.60 3.69 -15.61
N LEU A 285 -0.60 3.28 -14.32
CA LEU A 285 -1.41 3.91 -13.28
C LEU A 285 -1.04 5.39 -13.12
N LEU A 286 0.24 5.71 -12.95
CA LEU A 286 0.71 7.11 -12.81
C LEU A 286 0.33 7.94 -14.03
N ARG A 287 0.59 7.44 -15.24
CA ARG A 287 0.24 8.12 -16.49
C ARG A 287 -1.26 8.34 -16.64
N ASP A 288 -2.10 7.34 -16.32
CA ASP A 288 -3.55 7.44 -16.47
C ASP A 288 -4.14 8.42 -15.43
N LEU A 289 -3.67 8.39 -14.17
CA LEU A 289 -4.02 9.39 -13.18
C LEU A 289 -3.62 10.81 -13.62
N LYS A 290 -2.40 10.98 -14.12
CA LYS A 290 -1.89 12.28 -14.60
C LYS A 290 -2.71 12.80 -15.78
N ASN A 291 -2.98 11.95 -16.78
CA ASN A 291 -3.74 12.34 -17.98
C ASN A 291 -5.21 12.69 -17.67
N ARG A 292 -5.75 12.19 -16.57
CA ARG A 292 -7.12 12.48 -16.10
C ARG A 292 -7.19 13.65 -15.12
N GLY A 293 -6.05 14.26 -14.77
CA GLY A 293 -5.98 15.31 -13.74
C GLY A 293 -6.22 14.79 -12.31
N LEU A 294 -6.11 13.49 -12.10
CA LEU A 294 -6.35 12.86 -10.79
C LEU A 294 -5.07 12.71 -9.95
N LEU A 295 -3.88 12.81 -10.54
CA LEU A 295 -2.63 12.57 -9.82
C LEU A 295 -2.38 13.64 -8.74
N GLU A 296 -2.79 14.88 -8.99
CA GLU A 296 -2.64 15.97 -8.02
C GLU A 296 -3.47 15.74 -6.73
N GLU A 297 -4.58 15.02 -6.85
CA GLU A 297 -5.49 14.70 -5.75
C GLU A 297 -5.34 13.24 -5.25
N THR A 298 -4.44 12.46 -5.85
CA THR A 298 -4.23 11.04 -5.52
C THR A 298 -2.79 10.80 -5.12
N LEU A 299 -2.56 10.51 -3.84
CA LEU A 299 -1.26 10.09 -3.36
C LEU A 299 -1.02 8.61 -3.69
N VAL A 300 -0.02 8.32 -4.49
CA VAL A 300 0.43 6.96 -4.81
C VAL A 300 1.67 6.65 -3.98
N VAL A 301 1.62 5.57 -3.19
CA VAL A 301 2.71 5.12 -2.32
C VAL A 301 3.14 3.71 -2.72
N TRP A 302 4.42 3.48 -2.88
CA TRP A 302 5.01 2.17 -3.15
C TRP A 302 6.06 1.83 -2.12
N GLY A 303 6.03 0.60 -1.63
CA GLY A 303 7.03 0.11 -0.70
C GLY A 303 6.75 -1.31 -0.22
N GLY A 304 7.55 -1.79 0.70
CA GLY A 304 7.39 -3.06 1.38
C GLY A 304 7.66 -2.93 2.88
N GLU A 305 7.49 -4.01 3.61
CA GLU A 305 7.59 -4.02 5.07
C GLU A 305 9.02 -3.79 5.60
N PHE A 306 10.04 -3.95 4.78
CA PHE A 306 11.45 -3.61 4.98
C PHE A 306 12.23 -3.78 3.67
N GLY A 307 13.53 -3.56 3.68
CA GLY A 307 14.46 -3.77 2.55
C GLY A 307 15.28 -5.04 2.67
N ARG A 308 16.41 -5.05 1.95
CA ARG A 308 17.33 -6.18 1.91
C ARG A 308 18.75 -5.76 2.25
N THR A 309 19.49 -6.67 2.86
CA THR A 309 20.90 -6.41 3.21
C THR A 309 21.78 -6.27 1.95
N PRO A 310 22.83 -5.44 2.00
CA PRO A 310 23.77 -5.31 0.90
C PRO A 310 24.74 -6.48 0.74
N HIS A 311 24.68 -7.45 1.66
CA HIS A 311 25.55 -8.64 1.65
C HIS A 311 24.81 -9.89 1.19
N ILE A 312 25.56 -10.89 0.74
CA ILE A 312 25.06 -12.20 0.34
C ILE A 312 24.45 -12.92 1.54
N LYS A 313 23.27 -13.47 1.39
CA LYS A 313 22.64 -14.40 2.35
C LYS A 313 22.92 -15.84 1.99
N GLN A 314 22.52 -16.24 0.80
CA GLN A 314 22.68 -17.58 0.24
C GLN A 314 22.66 -17.46 -1.28
N ASP A 315 23.60 -18.09 -1.98
CA ASP A 315 23.80 -17.92 -3.42
C ASP A 315 23.90 -16.43 -3.81
N ASP A 316 22.98 -15.91 -4.63
CA ASP A 316 22.83 -14.51 -5.00
C ASP A 316 21.81 -13.74 -4.13
N GLY A 317 21.29 -14.33 -3.06
CA GLY A 317 20.19 -13.75 -2.27
C GLY A 317 20.65 -12.77 -1.19
N ARG A 318 19.69 -11.97 -0.70
CA ARG A 318 19.87 -10.98 0.37
C ARG A 318 19.02 -11.31 1.58
N ASP A 319 19.45 -10.92 2.77
CA ASP A 319 18.68 -11.08 4.02
C ASP A 319 17.75 -9.89 4.28
N HIS A 320 16.92 -9.96 5.31
CA HIS A 320 16.05 -8.87 5.74
C HIS A 320 16.86 -7.66 6.24
N ASN A 321 16.46 -6.47 5.87
CA ASN A 321 17.03 -5.23 6.37
C ASN A 321 15.92 -4.26 6.80
N SER A 322 15.71 -4.13 8.10
CA SER A 322 14.78 -3.17 8.68
C SER A 322 15.42 -1.82 9.02
N THR A 323 16.75 -1.71 8.94
CA THR A 323 17.47 -0.51 9.37
C THR A 323 17.68 0.53 8.27
N GLY A 324 17.52 0.12 7.00
CA GLY A 324 17.61 1.01 5.83
C GLY A 324 16.90 0.38 4.64
N PHE A 325 15.96 1.11 4.02
CA PHE A 325 15.28 0.71 2.80
C PHE A 325 14.62 1.90 2.11
N SER A 326 14.01 1.64 0.96
CA SER A 326 13.39 2.68 0.15
C SER A 326 11.90 2.48 -0.02
N PHE A 327 11.19 3.61 -0.01
CA PHE A 327 9.85 3.80 -0.55
C PHE A 327 9.90 4.82 -1.68
N TRP A 328 8.80 5.01 -2.38
CA TRP A 328 8.57 6.22 -3.14
C TRP A 328 7.10 6.64 -3.07
N MET A 329 6.89 7.93 -3.29
CA MET A 329 5.58 8.56 -3.39
C MET A 329 5.47 9.33 -4.71
N ALA A 330 4.23 9.53 -5.17
CA ALA A 330 3.93 10.38 -6.32
C ALA A 330 2.53 11.00 -6.19
N GLY A 331 2.36 12.23 -6.63
CA GLY A 331 1.08 12.94 -6.60
C GLY A 331 0.63 13.36 -5.20
N GLY A 332 -0.63 13.74 -5.05
CA GLY A 332 -1.26 14.09 -3.77
C GLY A 332 -0.51 15.13 -2.94
N GLY A 333 0.10 16.15 -3.59
CA GLY A 333 0.84 17.21 -2.89
C GLY A 333 2.29 16.87 -2.54
N VAL A 334 2.86 15.76 -3.05
CA VAL A 334 4.28 15.43 -2.88
C VAL A 334 5.12 16.07 -3.98
N LYS A 335 6.27 16.64 -3.63
CA LYS A 335 7.26 17.13 -4.60
C LYS A 335 7.84 15.97 -5.39
N GLY A 336 7.68 15.99 -6.71
CA GLY A 336 8.30 15.03 -7.61
C GLY A 336 9.75 15.38 -7.95
N GLY A 337 10.48 14.42 -8.53
CA GLY A 337 11.84 14.61 -9.03
C GLY A 337 12.91 14.75 -7.94
N MET A 338 12.68 14.19 -6.74
CA MET A 338 13.63 14.33 -5.64
C MET A 338 13.85 13.04 -4.86
N THR A 339 14.94 13.02 -4.11
CA THR A 339 15.22 11.99 -3.09
C THR A 339 15.23 12.65 -1.72
N TYR A 340 14.55 12.05 -0.75
CA TYR A 340 14.53 12.44 0.65
C TYR A 340 15.13 11.33 1.51
N GLY A 341 16.08 11.73 2.36
CA GLY A 341 16.84 10.82 3.18
C GLY A 341 17.83 9.94 2.41
N ALA A 342 18.72 9.33 3.13
CA ALA A 342 19.72 8.42 2.58
C ALA A 342 20.03 7.26 3.53
N THR A 343 20.40 6.12 2.95
CA THR A 343 21.15 5.08 3.66
C THR A 343 22.65 5.34 3.58
N ASP A 344 23.42 4.64 4.42
CA ASP A 344 24.88 4.70 4.39
C ASP A 344 25.46 4.27 3.01
N GLU A 345 26.78 4.38 2.85
CA GLU A 345 27.46 4.13 1.58
C GLU A 345 27.23 2.73 0.97
N HIS A 346 26.85 1.77 1.81
CA HIS A 346 26.57 0.40 1.38
C HIS A 346 25.06 0.05 1.42
N GLY A 347 24.18 0.95 1.86
CA GLY A 347 22.75 0.68 1.96
C GLY A 347 22.34 -0.16 3.18
N VAL A 348 23.15 -0.11 4.27
CA VAL A 348 22.87 -0.89 5.48
C VAL A 348 21.84 -0.24 6.38
N ALA A 349 21.99 1.05 6.64
CA ALA A 349 21.16 1.78 7.60
C ALA A 349 20.82 3.17 7.09
N ALA A 350 19.61 3.63 7.39
CA ALA A 350 19.22 5.02 7.20
C ALA A 350 20.09 5.94 8.06
N VAL A 351 20.71 6.97 7.46
CA VAL A 351 21.66 7.87 8.13
C VAL A 351 21.28 9.33 8.01
N GLU A 352 20.59 9.74 6.94
CA GLU A 352 20.11 11.10 6.71
C GLU A 352 18.59 11.11 6.60
N ASP A 353 17.93 12.14 7.14
CA ASP A 353 16.49 12.33 7.10
C ASP A 353 15.74 11.02 7.30
N ARG A 354 16.07 10.35 8.40
CA ARG A 354 15.57 9.03 8.72
C ARG A 354 14.07 9.08 8.91
N MET A 355 13.34 8.16 8.25
CA MET A 355 11.89 8.12 8.26
C MET A 355 11.38 6.76 8.74
N HIS A 356 10.81 6.71 9.94
CA HIS A 356 10.14 5.52 10.47
C HIS A 356 8.75 5.36 9.85
N PHE A 357 8.14 4.18 9.95
CA PHE A 357 6.74 4.01 9.51
C PHE A 357 5.76 4.97 10.20
N HIS A 358 6.01 5.38 11.44
CA HIS A 358 5.17 6.39 12.09
C HIS A 358 5.30 7.77 11.43
N ASP A 359 6.48 8.13 10.91
CA ASP A 359 6.71 9.38 10.20
C ASP A 359 6.07 9.32 8.80
N LEU A 360 6.14 8.15 8.16
CA LEU A 360 5.41 7.87 6.92
C LEU A 360 3.90 8.05 7.12
N HIS A 361 3.34 7.49 8.20
CA HIS A 361 1.92 7.63 8.54
C HIS A 361 1.55 9.10 8.84
N ALA A 362 2.35 9.80 9.63
CA ALA A 362 2.15 11.23 9.93
C ALA A 362 2.14 12.06 8.65
N THR A 363 3.10 11.80 7.75
CA THR A 363 3.23 12.50 6.48
C THR A 363 2.06 12.22 5.54
N ILE A 364 1.62 10.95 5.42
CA ILE A 364 0.44 10.59 4.63
C ILE A 364 -0.82 11.26 5.18
N LEU A 365 -1.04 11.23 6.49
CA LEU A 365 -2.19 11.90 7.12
C LEU A 365 -2.16 13.41 6.87
N HIS A 366 -0.99 14.04 6.99
CA HIS A 366 -0.81 15.47 6.73
C HIS A 366 -1.13 15.84 5.26
N LEU A 367 -0.64 15.06 4.29
CA LEU A 367 -0.94 15.24 2.87
C LEU A 367 -2.44 15.07 2.57
N LEU A 368 -3.15 14.29 3.36
CA LEU A 368 -4.60 14.15 3.31
C LEU A 368 -5.36 15.25 4.09
N GLY A 369 -4.66 16.25 4.63
CA GLY A 369 -5.26 17.34 5.40
C GLY A 369 -5.64 16.96 6.83
N LEU A 370 -5.11 15.88 7.38
CA LEU A 370 -5.36 15.41 8.72
C LEU A 370 -4.16 15.69 9.65
N ASP A 371 -4.43 16.22 10.82
CA ASP A 371 -3.46 16.31 11.90
C ASP A 371 -3.39 14.95 12.61
N HIS A 372 -2.25 14.25 12.49
CA HIS A 372 -2.06 12.92 13.05
C HIS A 372 -2.04 12.89 14.58
N GLU A 373 -1.83 14.03 15.25
CA GLU A 373 -1.87 14.15 16.70
C GLU A 373 -3.28 14.42 17.21
N ALA A 374 -4.06 15.23 16.47
CA ALA A 374 -5.45 15.54 16.78
C ALA A 374 -6.41 14.41 16.38
N LEU A 375 -6.06 13.58 15.38
CA LEU A 375 -6.88 12.45 14.93
C LEU A 375 -6.81 11.30 15.95
N THR A 376 -7.64 11.39 16.98
CA THR A 376 -7.68 10.41 18.07
C THR A 376 -9.03 9.71 18.17
N TYR A 377 -9.02 8.50 18.75
CA TYR A 377 -10.21 7.75 19.12
C TYR A 377 -10.09 7.24 20.56
N LYS A 378 -11.06 7.59 21.40
CA LYS A 378 -11.07 7.16 22.81
C LYS A 378 -11.56 5.73 22.94
N TYR A 379 -10.68 4.86 23.42
CA TYR A 379 -10.98 3.45 23.66
C TYR A 379 -10.35 2.96 24.97
N ALA A 380 -11.12 2.24 25.77
CA ALA A 380 -10.66 1.70 27.08
C ALA A 380 -9.94 2.74 27.97
N GLY A 381 -10.42 3.99 27.97
CA GLY A 381 -9.89 5.06 28.81
C GLY A 381 -8.67 5.80 28.28
N ARG A 382 -8.15 5.42 27.11
CA ARG A 382 -7.02 6.08 26.44
C ARG A 382 -7.45 6.65 25.08
N ASP A 383 -6.89 7.79 24.70
CA ASP A 383 -6.98 8.31 23.34
C ASP A 383 -5.88 7.67 22.48
N PHE A 384 -6.30 6.95 21.44
CA PHE A 384 -5.43 6.28 20.47
C PHE A 384 -5.33 7.08 19.19
N ARG A 385 -4.17 7.04 18.55
CA ARG A 385 -3.92 7.56 17.20
C ARG A 385 -3.07 6.57 16.40
N LEU A 386 -3.06 6.68 15.07
CA LEU A 386 -2.29 5.78 14.18
C LEU A 386 -0.79 5.77 14.52
N THR A 387 -0.24 6.94 14.80
CA THR A 387 1.18 7.15 15.07
C THR A 387 1.59 6.85 16.52
N ASP A 388 0.66 6.45 17.38
CA ASP A 388 0.81 6.27 18.84
C ASP A 388 1.42 7.54 19.47
N VAL A 389 2.60 7.47 20.07
CA VAL A 389 3.31 8.62 20.68
C VAL A 389 4.44 9.15 19.79
N HIS A 390 4.51 8.69 18.54
CA HIS A 390 5.56 8.95 17.57
C HIS A 390 5.01 9.70 16.34
N GLY A 391 5.84 9.86 15.34
CA GLY A 391 5.50 10.38 14.03
C GLY A 391 5.88 11.86 13.88
N GLU A 392 6.73 12.11 12.90
CA GLU A 392 7.12 13.45 12.47
C GLU A 392 6.76 13.61 10.98
N VAL A 393 6.16 14.75 10.64
CA VAL A 393 5.80 15.04 9.23
C VAL A 393 7.06 15.42 8.46
N ALA A 394 7.32 14.76 7.35
CA ALA A 394 8.44 15.07 6.46
C ALA A 394 8.12 16.31 5.58
N HIS A 395 8.08 17.49 6.18
CA HIS A 395 7.76 18.74 5.48
C HIS A 395 8.59 19.03 4.23
N PRO A 396 9.89 18.66 4.13
CA PRO A 396 10.68 18.94 2.92
C PRO A 396 10.12 18.32 1.63
N ILE A 397 9.35 17.21 1.71
CA ILE A 397 8.78 16.55 0.54
C ILE A 397 7.39 17.08 0.14
N ILE A 398 6.81 18.00 0.89
CA ILE A 398 5.48 18.56 0.63
C ILE A 398 5.62 19.74 -0.34
N ALA A 399 4.78 19.76 -1.41
CA ALA A 399 4.82 20.77 -2.47
C ALA A 399 4.30 22.16 -2.02
#